data_a4040fd23b6e6ab2399ce1fdcf44276a
#
_entry.id   a4040fd23b6e6ab2399ce1fdcf44276a
#
_cell.length_a   1.000
_cell.length_b   1.000
_cell.length_c   1.000
_cell.angle_alpha   90.00
_cell.angle_beta   90.00
_cell.angle_gamma   90.00
#
_symmetry.space_group_name_H-M   'P 1'
#
loop_
_entity.id
_entity.type
_entity.pdbx_description
1 polymer ?
#
loop_
_entity_poly.entity_id
_entity_poly.type
_entity_poly.pdbx_seq_one_letter_code
_entity_poly.pdbx_strand_id
1 'polypeptide(L)'
;MAHQTSVPFRAGSEGYASFRIPAVVSTGPAASDGTATDPGTLLAFAEGRVHSAADHGDIDIVQKRSADGGRTWGPLQTVARNGTGTAGNPAPVVLDGGRVLLVHVRSAATATEDRIRRGLVSAADGRRVWVQHSDDEGAAWSPPREITAQVKRANWRWYATTPGHALQLRRGPRAGRLVVPANHSVAPTVSGDNGTEGRYNGGHVLLSDDGGANWRIGYTDSNPNGYINANETTAAELPDGTLYFTTRNDSPAPGNRADAHSAPADAGERLIRPFRPQAGLVGPVVEGSALHLGEPDVLLFSGPADPDARALMTVRASRDRGLTWHPAHTVDGLPAAYSDLVRIDAATVGLLYETGDFSAYSTITFRRIPVEELV
;
A
#
# COMPACT_ATOMS: atom_id res chain seq x y z
N MET A 1 9.80 -11.37 -25.17
CA MET A 1 8.36 -11.67 -25.40
C MET A 1 7.57 -10.40 -25.15
N ALA A 2 6.47 -10.15 -25.88
CA ALA A 2 5.65 -8.98 -25.61
C ALA A 2 5.01 -9.12 -24.21
N HIS A 3 5.20 -8.14 -23.34
CA HIS A 3 4.59 -8.13 -22.02
C HIS A 3 3.08 -8.06 -22.17
N GLN A 4 2.37 -8.93 -21.42
CA GLN A 4 0.93 -8.92 -21.41
C GLN A 4 0.45 -7.82 -20.47
N THR A 5 -0.36 -6.90 -20.98
CA THR A 5 -1.01 -5.84 -20.21
C THR A 5 -2.52 -5.95 -20.32
N SER A 6 -3.21 -5.56 -19.24
CA SER A 6 -4.66 -5.43 -19.19
C SER A 6 -5.04 -4.19 -18.37
N VAL A 7 -6.25 -3.69 -18.53
CA VAL A 7 -6.69 -2.45 -17.86
C VAL A 7 -7.92 -2.76 -16.99
N PRO A 8 -7.73 -3.08 -15.71
CA PRO A 8 -8.86 -3.30 -14.81
C PRO A 8 -9.70 -2.04 -14.58
N PHE A 9 -9.09 -0.86 -14.47
CA PHE A 9 -9.86 0.35 -14.19
C PHE A 9 -9.50 1.48 -15.16
N ARG A 10 -10.52 2.17 -15.66
CA ARG A 10 -10.39 3.31 -16.60
C ARG A 10 -11.20 4.50 -16.09
N ALA A 11 -10.57 5.67 -15.97
CA ALA A 11 -11.25 6.90 -15.58
C ALA A 11 -12.44 7.20 -16.49
N GLY A 12 -13.51 7.72 -15.92
CA GLY A 12 -14.75 8.04 -16.64
C GLY A 12 -15.61 6.83 -17.01
N SER A 13 -15.36 5.65 -16.41
CA SER A 13 -16.15 4.45 -16.66
C SER A 13 -16.81 3.92 -15.39
N GLU A 14 -17.80 3.03 -15.55
CA GLU A 14 -18.45 2.26 -14.48
C GLU A 14 -18.99 3.13 -13.32
N GLY A 15 -19.35 4.40 -13.61
CA GLY A 15 -19.95 5.31 -12.63
C GLY A 15 -18.94 6.17 -11.83
N TYR A 16 -17.65 6.07 -12.12
CA TYR A 16 -16.60 6.81 -11.42
C TYR A 16 -15.83 7.75 -12.38
N ALA A 17 -15.62 8.98 -11.93
CA ALA A 17 -14.83 9.96 -12.69
C ALA A 17 -13.34 9.58 -12.74
N SER A 18 -12.83 8.93 -11.69
CA SER A 18 -11.43 8.53 -11.60
C SER A 18 -11.27 7.27 -10.76
N PHE A 19 -10.22 6.50 -11.04
CA PHE A 19 -9.76 5.40 -10.18
C PHE A 19 -8.33 5.70 -9.75
N ARG A 20 -8.07 5.59 -8.44
CA ARG A 20 -6.79 5.88 -7.84
C ARG A 20 -6.43 4.82 -6.77
N ILE A 21 -5.19 4.85 -6.29
CA ILE A 21 -4.76 4.10 -5.10
C ILE A 21 -4.89 2.58 -5.32
N PRO A 22 -4.08 2.01 -6.24
CA PRO A 22 -4.11 0.59 -6.55
C PRO A 22 -3.63 -0.26 -5.36
N ALA A 23 -4.26 -1.43 -5.18
CA ALA A 23 -3.74 -2.51 -4.35
C ALA A 23 -4.08 -3.85 -5.01
N VAL A 24 -3.19 -4.84 -4.91
CA VAL A 24 -3.41 -6.15 -5.53
C VAL A 24 -2.90 -7.28 -4.65
N VAL A 25 -3.70 -8.35 -4.55
CA VAL A 25 -3.29 -9.59 -3.88
C VAL A 25 -3.68 -10.80 -4.71
N SER A 26 -3.01 -11.93 -4.48
CA SER A 26 -3.33 -13.24 -5.04
C SER A 26 -3.79 -14.18 -3.95
N THR A 27 -4.88 -14.91 -4.17
CA THR A 27 -5.35 -15.97 -3.27
C THR A 27 -4.65 -17.31 -3.52
N GLY A 28 -3.83 -17.39 -4.56
CA GLY A 28 -3.10 -18.61 -4.91
C GLY A 28 -1.95 -18.93 -3.94
N PRO A 29 -1.58 -20.22 -3.84
CA PRO A 29 -0.48 -20.66 -2.98
C PRO A 29 0.88 -20.07 -3.39
N ALA A 30 1.05 -19.70 -4.66
CA ALA A 30 2.28 -19.07 -5.15
C ALA A 30 2.62 -17.74 -4.46
N ALA A 31 1.61 -17.00 -4.02
CA ALA A 31 1.80 -15.78 -3.26
C ALA A 31 2.49 -16.05 -1.90
N SER A 32 2.47 -17.30 -1.43
CA SER A 32 2.96 -17.66 -0.12
C SER A 32 4.40 -18.17 -0.08
N ASP A 33 4.84 -18.95 -1.07
CA ASP A 33 6.16 -19.61 -1.05
C ASP A 33 6.98 -19.38 -2.34
N GLY A 34 6.35 -18.82 -3.37
CA GLY A 34 7.01 -18.54 -4.66
C GLY A 34 7.27 -19.78 -5.51
N THR A 35 6.83 -20.96 -5.12
CA THR A 35 7.10 -22.22 -5.84
C THR A 35 5.92 -22.76 -6.62
N ALA A 36 4.69 -22.44 -6.20
CA ALA A 36 3.48 -22.92 -6.85
C ALA A 36 3.26 -22.31 -8.23
N THR A 37 2.55 -23.05 -9.08
CA THR A 37 2.20 -22.62 -10.44
C THR A 37 0.76 -22.10 -10.57
N ASP A 38 -0.06 -22.35 -9.55
CA ASP A 38 -1.45 -21.88 -9.51
C ASP A 38 -1.51 -20.42 -9.04
N PRO A 39 -1.94 -19.49 -9.90
CA PRO A 39 -2.06 -18.08 -9.53
C PRO A 39 -3.21 -17.82 -8.55
N GLY A 40 -4.16 -18.76 -8.36
CA GLY A 40 -5.40 -18.47 -7.67
C GLY A 40 -6.18 -17.34 -8.35
N THR A 41 -7.02 -16.67 -7.58
CA THR A 41 -7.73 -15.45 -8.02
C THR A 41 -6.91 -14.21 -7.66
N LEU A 42 -6.63 -13.35 -8.64
CA LEU A 42 -6.11 -12.01 -8.37
C LEU A 42 -7.27 -11.06 -8.01
N LEU A 43 -7.07 -10.28 -6.97
CA LEU A 43 -8.00 -9.23 -6.54
C LEU A 43 -7.30 -7.88 -6.71
N ALA A 44 -7.73 -7.09 -7.69
CA ALA A 44 -7.28 -5.72 -7.88
C ALA A 44 -8.27 -4.76 -7.22
N PHE A 45 -7.77 -3.90 -6.34
CA PHE A 45 -8.54 -2.87 -5.64
C PHE A 45 -8.16 -1.48 -6.12
N ALA A 46 -9.10 -0.55 -6.01
CA ALA A 46 -8.87 0.88 -6.23
C ALA A 46 -9.84 1.72 -5.41
N GLU A 47 -9.53 3.00 -5.24
CA GLU A 47 -10.52 4.01 -4.90
C GLU A 47 -11.29 4.40 -6.17
N GLY A 48 -12.58 4.12 -6.21
CA GLY A 48 -13.52 4.64 -7.20
C GLY A 48 -14.01 6.02 -6.74
N ARG A 49 -13.57 7.09 -7.41
CA ARG A 49 -13.87 8.48 -7.06
C ARG A 49 -15.01 8.99 -7.95
N VAL A 50 -16.15 9.27 -7.34
CA VAL A 50 -17.41 9.50 -8.08
C VAL A 50 -17.37 10.81 -8.89
N HIS A 51 -16.87 11.90 -8.31
CA HIS A 51 -17.02 13.24 -8.92
C HIS A 51 -15.75 13.79 -9.55
N SER A 52 -14.57 13.43 -9.08
CA SER A 52 -13.29 13.98 -9.55
C SER A 52 -12.12 13.09 -9.08
N ALA A 53 -10.88 13.47 -9.41
CA ALA A 53 -9.68 12.82 -8.91
C ALA A 53 -9.25 13.28 -7.50
N ALA A 54 -10.05 14.09 -6.78
CA ALA A 54 -9.74 14.60 -5.44
C ALA A 54 -9.66 13.48 -4.41
N ASP A 55 -8.78 13.63 -3.40
CA ASP A 55 -8.51 12.66 -2.34
C ASP A 55 -9.54 12.70 -1.19
N HIS A 56 -10.68 13.32 -1.41
CA HIS A 56 -11.79 13.44 -0.45
C HIS A 56 -13.12 13.55 -1.21
N GLY A 57 -14.22 13.30 -0.53
CA GLY A 57 -15.56 13.33 -1.12
C GLY A 57 -16.16 11.93 -1.21
N ASP A 58 -17.03 11.72 -2.19
CA ASP A 58 -17.69 10.45 -2.45
C ASP A 58 -16.69 9.49 -3.12
N ILE A 59 -16.10 8.63 -2.30
CA ILE A 59 -15.07 7.67 -2.69
C ILE A 59 -15.42 6.31 -2.13
N ASP A 60 -15.51 5.32 -3.00
CA ASP A 60 -15.72 3.92 -2.66
C ASP A 60 -14.42 3.11 -2.83
N ILE A 61 -14.24 2.05 -2.07
CA ILE A 61 -13.29 1.00 -2.43
C ILE A 61 -14.00 0.03 -3.35
N VAL A 62 -13.42 -0.15 -4.53
CA VAL A 62 -13.89 -1.07 -5.56
C VAL A 62 -12.87 -2.16 -5.84
N GLN A 63 -13.34 -3.29 -6.38
CA GLN A 63 -12.46 -4.38 -6.82
C GLN A 63 -12.87 -4.93 -8.16
N LYS A 64 -11.89 -5.57 -8.82
CA LYS A 64 -12.11 -6.53 -9.92
C LYS A 64 -11.33 -7.81 -9.64
N ARG A 65 -11.87 -8.94 -10.11
CA ARG A 65 -11.30 -10.28 -9.94
C ARG A 65 -10.77 -10.80 -11.26
N SER A 66 -9.66 -11.53 -11.23
CA SER A 66 -9.13 -12.24 -12.40
C SER A 66 -8.80 -13.68 -12.02
N ALA A 67 -9.32 -14.64 -12.76
CA ALA A 67 -9.05 -16.07 -12.59
C ALA A 67 -7.98 -16.59 -13.58
N ASP A 68 -7.39 -15.71 -14.39
CA ASP A 68 -6.43 -16.06 -15.44
C ASP A 68 -5.08 -15.36 -15.28
N GLY A 69 -4.75 -14.99 -14.02
CA GLY A 69 -3.50 -14.33 -13.67
C GLY A 69 -3.39 -12.90 -14.21
N GLY A 70 -4.51 -12.16 -14.28
CA GLY A 70 -4.55 -10.77 -14.67
C GLY A 70 -4.61 -10.50 -16.17
N ARG A 71 -4.92 -11.51 -16.99
CA ARG A 71 -5.12 -11.33 -18.44
C ARG A 71 -6.46 -10.69 -18.74
N THR A 72 -7.49 -11.11 -18.01
CA THR A 72 -8.84 -10.53 -18.08
C THR A 72 -9.38 -10.26 -16.67
N TRP A 73 -10.31 -9.32 -16.58
CA TRP A 73 -10.91 -8.89 -15.32
C TRP A 73 -12.42 -8.98 -15.38
N GLY A 74 -13.02 -9.50 -14.32
CA GLY A 74 -14.46 -9.58 -14.15
C GLY A 74 -15.12 -8.21 -13.93
N PRO A 75 -16.43 -8.18 -13.66
CA PRO A 75 -17.17 -6.94 -13.40
C PRO A 75 -16.66 -6.22 -12.16
N LEU A 76 -16.81 -4.90 -12.14
CA LEU A 76 -16.51 -4.07 -10.99
C LEU A 76 -17.49 -4.37 -9.85
N GLN A 77 -16.95 -4.53 -8.65
CA GLN A 77 -17.70 -4.70 -7.41
C GLN A 77 -17.30 -3.62 -6.41
N THR A 78 -18.29 -2.98 -5.81
CA THR A 78 -18.05 -2.08 -4.67
C THR A 78 -17.88 -2.90 -3.40
N VAL A 79 -16.73 -2.73 -2.74
CA VAL A 79 -16.35 -3.48 -1.53
C VAL A 79 -16.66 -2.70 -0.26
N ALA A 80 -16.37 -1.39 -0.25
CA ALA A 80 -16.66 -0.54 0.91
C ALA A 80 -17.18 0.82 0.45
N ARG A 81 -18.21 1.32 1.17
CA ARG A 81 -18.82 2.64 0.99
C ARG A 81 -18.92 3.39 2.31
N ASN A 82 -18.99 4.71 2.22
CA ASN A 82 -19.23 5.58 3.38
C ASN A 82 -20.28 6.67 3.07
N GLY A 83 -21.40 6.29 2.46
CA GLY A 83 -22.39 7.23 1.96
C GLY A 83 -21.80 8.13 0.88
N THR A 84 -21.83 9.44 1.07
CA THR A 84 -21.14 10.43 0.21
C THR A 84 -19.73 10.78 0.72
N GLY A 85 -19.26 10.11 1.77
CA GLY A 85 -17.94 10.29 2.35
C GLY A 85 -16.90 9.37 1.72
N THR A 86 -15.70 9.41 2.25
CA THR A 86 -14.58 8.62 1.77
C THR A 86 -14.51 7.25 2.44
N ALA A 87 -14.43 6.19 1.65
CA ALA A 87 -13.84 4.90 2.01
C ALA A 87 -12.60 4.73 1.12
N GLY A 88 -11.40 4.65 1.71
CA GLY A 88 -10.17 4.70 0.92
C GLY A 88 -8.97 4.03 1.58
N ASN A 89 -7.81 4.14 0.92
CA ASN A 89 -6.54 3.55 1.31
C ASN A 89 -6.66 2.03 1.55
N PRO A 90 -7.01 1.24 0.52
CA PRO A 90 -7.15 -0.21 0.66
C PRO A 90 -5.82 -0.86 1.03
N ALA A 91 -5.83 -1.70 2.06
CA ALA A 91 -4.72 -2.53 2.50
C ALA A 91 -5.18 -3.99 2.60
N PRO A 92 -5.28 -4.72 1.47
CA PRO A 92 -5.65 -6.12 1.47
C PRO A 92 -4.50 -7.01 1.96
N VAL A 93 -4.86 -8.13 2.61
CA VAL A 93 -3.94 -9.22 2.96
C VAL A 93 -4.64 -10.56 2.83
N VAL A 94 -3.96 -11.54 2.25
CA VAL A 94 -4.45 -12.94 2.16
C VAL A 94 -3.83 -13.75 3.27
N LEU A 95 -4.66 -14.44 4.04
CA LEU A 95 -4.25 -15.31 5.13
C LEU A 95 -4.01 -16.75 4.62
N ASP A 96 -3.22 -17.53 5.35
CA ASP A 96 -2.90 -18.93 5.02
C ASP A 96 -4.13 -19.81 4.81
N GLY A 97 -5.25 -19.46 5.46
CA GLY A 97 -6.54 -20.18 5.28
C GLY A 97 -7.34 -19.72 4.05
N GLY A 98 -6.79 -18.86 3.18
CA GLY A 98 -7.48 -18.33 1.99
C GLY A 98 -8.40 -17.13 2.26
N ARG A 99 -8.64 -16.78 3.54
CA ARG A 99 -9.39 -15.57 3.88
C ARG A 99 -8.65 -14.34 3.39
N VAL A 100 -9.36 -13.40 2.79
CA VAL A 100 -8.85 -12.07 2.46
C VAL A 100 -9.36 -11.07 3.46
N LEU A 101 -8.47 -10.36 4.15
CA LEU A 101 -8.83 -9.19 4.96
C LEU A 101 -8.57 -7.91 4.17
N LEU A 102 -9.43 -6.93 4.35
CA LEU A 102 -9.24 -5.57 3.84
C LEU A 102 -9.30 -4.59 5.01
N VAL A 103 -8.14 -3.99 5.34
CA VAL A 103 -8.05 -2.86 6.27
C VAL A 103 -8.12 -1.58 5.46
N HIS A 104 -8.91 -0.61 5.92
CA HIS A 104 -9.11 0.64 5.17
C HIS A 104 -9.52 1.78 6.11
N VAL A 105 -9.59 3.00 5.59
CA VAL A 105 -10.04 4.16 6.36
C VAL A 105 -11.34 4.73 5.81
N ARG A 106 -12.11 5.40 6.69
CA ARG A 106 -13.29 6.19 6.33
C ARG A 106 -13.21 7.57 6.95
N SER A 107 -13.76 8.57 6.25
CA SER A 107 -13.93 9.94 6.75
C SER A 107 -15.11 10.63 6.09
N ALA A 108 -15.56 11.74 6.67
CA ALA A 108 -16.60 12.56 6.06
C ALA A 108 -16.13 13.17 4.73
N ALA A 109 -17.07 13.46 3.81
CA ALA A 109 -16.78 14.01 2.48
C ALA A 109 -15.95 15.30 2.52
N THR A 110 -16.16 16.14 3.51
CA THR A 110 -15.50 17.45 3.67
C THR A 110 -14.19 17.39 4.47
N ALA A 111 -13.79 16.20 4.92
CA ALA A 111 -12.62 15.98 5.76
C ALA A 111 -11.36 15.85 4.90
N THR A 112 -10.87 16.96 4.34
CA THR A 112 -9.60 17.00 3.62
C THR A 112 -8.43 16.75 4.56
N GLU A 113 -7.29 16.28 4.04
CA GLU A 113 -6.07 16.08 4.83
C GLU A 113 -5.67 17.34 5.58
N ASP A 114 -5.61 18.48 4.90
CA ASP A 114 -5.28 19.78 5.51
C ASP A 114 -6.19 20.11 6.70
N ARG A 115 -7.51 19.97 6.53
CA ARG A 115 -8.47 20.24 7.61
C ARG A 115 -8.31 19.29 8.79
N ILE A 116 -8.07 18.01 8.53
CA ILE A 116 -7.83 17.00 9.58
C ILE A 116 -6.55 17.33 10.33
N ARG A 117 -5.44 17.60 9.64
CA ARG A 117 -4.14 17.92 10.23
C ARG A 117 -4.18 19.17 11.07
N ARG A 118 -4.91 20.19 10.63
CA ARG A 118 -5.16 21.42 11.39
C ARG A 118 -6.10 21.24 12.59
N GLY A 119 -6.77 20.09 12.72
CA GLY A 119 -7.76 19.85 13.79
C GLY A 119 -9.08 20.58 13.57
N LEU A 120 -9.43 20.88 12.32
CA LEU A 120 -10.67 21.53 11.91
C LEU A 120 -11.80 20.53 11.61
N VAL A 121 -11.57 19.26 11.92
CA VAL A 121 -12.51 18.15 11.72
C VAL A 121 -12.68 17.41 13.06
N SER A 122 -13.90 17.04 13.38
CA SER A 122 -14.17 16.25 14.59
C SER A 122 -13.53 14.87 14.50
N ALA A 123 -13.30 14.20 15.62
CA ALA A 123 -12.78 12.83 15.64
C ALA A 123 -13.74 11.85 14.92
N ALA A 124 -15.04 12.09 14.97
CA ALA A 124 -16.05 11.26 14.31
C ALA A 124 -16.04 11.43 12.77
N ASP A 125 -15.74 12.62 12.27
CA ASP A 125 -15.70 12.96 10.85
C ASP A 125 -14.31 12.75 10.23
N GLY A 126 -13.27 12.69 11.05
CA GLY A 126 -11.89 12.44 10.65
C GLY A 126 -11.65 10.99 10.21
N ARG A 127 -10.38 10.64 9.94
CA ARG A 127 -9.99 9.29 9.51
C ARG A 127 -10.22 8.26 10.62
N ARG A 128 -11.08 7.28 10.34
CA ARG A 128 -11.41 6.13 11.21
C ARG A 128 -11.04 4.84 10.49
N VAL A 129 -10.59 3.82 11.22
CA VAL A 129 -10.03 2.59 10.67
C VAL A 129 -11.04 1.45 10.75
N TRP A 130 -11.18 0.73 9.64
CA TRP A 130 -12.16 -0.34 9.47
C TRP A 130 -11.49 -1.60 8.92
N VAL A 131 -12.08 -2.75 9.21
CA VAL A 131 -11.69 -4.05 8.66
C VAL A 131 -12.91 -4.83 8.22
N GLN A 132 -12.78 -5.55 7.11
CA GLN A 132 -13.77 -6.52 6.61
C GLN A 132 -13.05 -7.68 5.96
N HIS A 133 -13.75 -8.79 5.71
CA HIS A 133 -13.14 -9.98 5.13
C HIS A 133 -14.01 -10.63 4.07
N SER A 134 -13.36 -11.44 3.25
CA SER A 134 -13.97 -12.37 2.31
C SER A 134 -13.41 -13.76 2.55
N ASP A 135 -14.28 -14.78 2.54
CA ASP A 135 -13.93 -16.20 2.65
C ASP A 135 -14.09 -16.96 1.32
N ASP A 136 -14.39 -16.24 0.24
CA ASP A 136 -14.70 -16.76 -1.07
C ASP A 136 -13.96 -16.02 -2.19
N GLU A 137 -12.68 -15.73 -1.96
CA GLU A 137 -11.79 -15.07 -2.92
C GLU A 137 -12.34 -13.73 -3.44
N GLY A 138 -12.94 -12.94 -2.55
CA GLY A 138 -13.47 -11.62 -2.88
C GLY A 138 -14.84 -11.64 -3.58
N ALA A 139 -15.53 -12.78 -3.69
CA ALA A 139 -16.86 -12.81 -4.30
C ALA A 139 -17.91 -12.12 -3.42
N ALA A 140 -17.80 -12.29 -2.10
CA ALA A 140 -18.63 -11.57 -1.13
C ALA A 140 -17.77 -11.03 0.02
N TRP A 141 -18.23 -9.96 0.66
CA TRP A 141 -17.52 -9.30 1.77
C TRP A 141 -18.41 -9.20 3.00
N SER A 142 -17.82 -9.44 4.17
CA SER A 142 -18.49 -9.23 5.44
C SER A 142 -18.86 -7.76 5.65
N PRO A 143 -19.83 -7.45 6.51
CA PRO A 143 -20.01 -6.09 7.00
C PRO A 143 -18.71 -5.55 7.61
N PRO A 144 -18.35 -4.27 7.38
CA PRO A 144 -17.14 -3.68 7.93
C PRO A 144 -17.26 -3.47 9.44
N ARG A 145 -16.18 -3.77 10.17
CA ARG A 145 -16.04 -3.56 11.63
C ARG A 145 -15.04 -2.46 11.90
N GLU A 146 -15.40 -1.52 12.73
CA GLU A 146 -14.50 -0.45 13.13
C GLU A 146 -13.47 -0.93 14.17
N ILE A 147 -12.20 -0.56 13.98
CA ILE A 147 -11.09 -0.86 14.87
C ILE A 147 -10.33 0.39 15.35
N THR A 148 -10.85 1.58 15.08
CA THR A 148 -10.18 2.86 15.41
C THR A 148 -9.68 2.93 16.84
N ALA A 149 -10.49 2.50 17.82
CA ALA A 149 -10.13 2.55 19.24
C ALA A 149 -8.93 1.65 19.59
N GLN A 150 -8.62 0.64 18.78
CA GLN A 150 -7.51 -0.28 18.98
C GLN A 150 -6.20 0.24 18.36
N VAL A 151 -6.29 1.02 17.27
CA VAL A 151 -5.15 1.31 16.39
C VAL A 151 -4.88 2.81 16.17
N LYS A 152 -5.66 3.72 16.77
CA LYS A 152 -5.45 5.16 16.64
C LYS A 152 -5.40 5.82 18.02
N ARG A 153 -4.30 6.53 18.32
CA ARG A 153 -4.16 7.27 19.57
C ARG A 153 -5.03 8.54 19.56
N ALA A 154 -5.47 8.98 20.73
CA ALA A 154 -6.37 10.14 20.89
C ALA A 154 -5.81 11.46 20.33
N ASN A 155 -4.48 11.63 20.34
CA ASN A 155 -3.78 12.81 19.83
C ASN A 155 -3.44 12.73 18.34
N TRP A 156 -3.77 11.60 17.65
CA TRP A 156 -3.55 11.45 16.21
C TRP A 156 -4.68 12.08 15.42
N ARG A 157 -4.33 12.87 14.44
CA ARG A 157 -5.27 13.57 13.56
C ARG A 157 -5.43 12.85 12.23
N TRP A 158 -4.46 13.01 11.31
CA TRP A 158 -4.43 12.24 10.06
C TRP A 158 -4.20 10.76 10.34
N TYR A 159 -4.66 9.93 9.43
CA TYR A 159 -4.40 8.50 9.44
C TYR A 159 -4.63 7.93 8.04
N ALA A 160 -3.71 7.11 7.56
CA ALA A 160 -3.88 6.32 6.35
C ALA A 160 -3.22 4.95 6.51
N THR A 161 -3.89 3.90 6.03
CA THR A 161 -3.32 2.58 5.87
C THR A 161 -2.51 2.55 4.59
N THR A 162 -1.46 1.81 4.55
CA THR A 162 -0.44 1.61 3.52
C THR A 162 -0.42 2.71 2.43
N PRO A 163 -1.15 2.83 1.27
CA PRO A 163 -1.93 1.82 0.56
C PRO A 163 -1.07 0.77 -0.15
N GLY A 164 -1.74 -0.23 -0.75
CA GLY A 164 -1.10 -1.42 -1.32
C GLY A 164 -1.28 -2.63 -0.41
N HIS A 165 -0.72 -3.76 -0.77
CA HIS A 165 -0.89 -4.99 0.00
C HIS A 165 -0.25 -4.92 1.39
N ALA A 166 -0.86 -5.62 2.35
CA ALA A 166 -0.32 -5.88 3.67
C ALA A 166 0.19 -7.32 3.77
N LEU A 167 0.81 -7.69 4.90
CA LEU A 167 1.50 -8.96 5.06
C LEU A 167 0.85 -9.85 6.12
N GLN A 168 0.83 -11.17 5.87
CA GLN A 168 0.85 -12.18 6.91
C GLN A 168 2.26 -12.77 6.98
N LEU A 169 2.89 -12.71 8.16
CA LEU A 169 4.24 -13.21 8.34
C LEU A 169 4.27 -14.74 8.27
N ARG A 170 5.28 -15.26 7.60
CA ARG A 170 5.45 -16.70 7.38
C ARG A 170 6.63 -17.29 8.13
N ARG A 171 7.51 -16.43 8.63
CA ARG A 171 8.80 -16.80 9.22
C ARG A 171 8.92 -16.34 10.67
N GLY A 172 9.86 -16.96 11.39
CA GLY A 172 10.23 -16.56 12.74
C GLY A 172 9.15 -16.90 13.80
N PRO A 173 9.35 -16.39 15.02
CA PRO A 173 8.51 -16.75 16.17
C PRO A 173 7.10 -16.13 16.13
N ARG A 174 6.84 -15.26 15.18
CA ARG A 174 5.55 -14.57 14.98
C ARG A 174 4.91 -14.92 13.63
N ALA A 175 5.23 -16.07 13.04
CA ALA A 175 4.53 -16.58 11.87
C ALA A 175 3.00 -16.58 12.10
N GLY A 176 2.22 -16.15 11.11
CA GLY A 176 0.78 -15.94 11.21
C GLY A 176 0.36 -14.52 11.60
N ARG A 177 1.28 -13.69 12.12
CA ARG A 177 0.99 -12.28 12.45
C ARG A 177 0.65 -11.48 11.19
N LEU A 178 -0.37 -10.64 11.28
CA LEU A 178 -0.69 -9.65 10.27
C LEU A 178 0.06 -8.35 10.56
N VAL A 179 0.61 -7.74 9.51
CA VAL A 179 1.37 -6.50 9.56
C VAL A 179 0.82 -5.56 8.49
N VAL A 180 0.21 -4.47 8.93
CA VAL A 180 -0.35 -3.43 8.03
C VAL A 180 0.39 -2.12 8.29
N PRO A 181 1.29 -1.69 7.39
CA PRO A 181 1.92 -0.38 7.49
C PRO A 181 0.87 0.74 7.43
N ALA A 182 1.16 1.85 8.11
CA ALA A 182 0.28 3.00 8.16
C ALA A 182 1.07 4.27 8.53
N ASN A 183 0.45 5.41 8.32
CA ASN A 183 0.98 6.70 8.74
C ASN A 183 -0.06 7.52 9.52
N HIS A 184 0.43 8.48 10.27
CA HIS A 184 -0.41 9.38 11.06
C HIS A 184 0.19 10.78 11.15
N SER A 185 -0.61 11.75 11.55
CA SER A 185 -0.10 13.00 12.09
C SER A 185 -0.57 13.19 13.54
N VAL A 186 0.23 13.89 14.34
CA VAL A 186 -0.12 14.25 15.71
C VAL A 186 -0.58 15.71 15.79
N ALA A 187 -1.31 16.05 16.86
CA ALA A 187 -1.63 17.45 17.16
C ALA A 187 -0.35 18.25 17.42
N PRO A 188 -0.25 19.52 16.95
CA PRO A 188 0.94 20.34 17.16
C PRO A 188 1.16 20.62 18.63
N THR A 189 2.44 20.63 19.04
CA THR A 189 2.87 20.89 20.42
C THR A 189 3.70 22.17 20.53
N VAL A 190 4.11 22.74 19.40
CA VAL A 190 4.87 24.00 19.34
C VAL A 190 3.91 25.16 19.08
N SER A 191 4.06 26.24 19.85
CA SER A 191 3.24 27.44 19.68
C SER A 191 3.47 28.06 18.30
N GLY A 192 2.37 28.37 17.60
CA GLY A 192 2.40 28.94 16.25
C GLY A 192 2.29 27.89 15.12
N ASP A 193 2.54 26.61 15.41
CA ASP A 193 2.33 25.55 14.43
C ASP A 193 0.85 25.25 14.27
N ASN A 194 0.48 24.83 13.06
CA ASN A 194 -0.91 24.53 12.71
C ASN A 194 -1.21 23.04 12.51
N GLY A 195 -0.18 22.18 12.55
CA GLY A 195 -0.27 20.72 12.41
C GLY A 195 -0.02 20.20 10.99
N THR A 196 0.29 21.08 10.03
CA THR A 196 0.66 20.67 8.65
C THR A 196 2.17 20.50 8.46
N GLU A 197 2.95 20.87 9.46
CA GLU A 197 4.40 20.75 9.46
C GLU A 197 4.83 19.27 9.49
N GLY A 198 5.84 18.91 8.68
CA GLY A 198 6.32 17.54 8.52
C GLY A 198 6.77 16.84 9.82
N ARG A 199 7.23 17.62 10.81
CA ARG A 199 7.64 17.10 12.14
C ARG A 199 6.50 16.40 12.90
N TYR A 200 5.24 16.63 12.52
CA TYR A 200 4.07 16.01 13.14
C TYR A 200 3.62 14.73 12.43
N ASN A 201 4.22 14.38 11.32
CA ASN A 201 3.96 13.12 10.64
C ASN A 201 4.83 12.00 11.21
N GLY A 202 4.29 10.79 11.22
CA GLY A 202 5.00 9.60 11.64
C GLY A 202 4.44 8.33 11.00
N GLY A 203 5.33 7.36 10.79
CA GLY A 203 4.97 6.01 10.40
C GLY A 203 4.59 5.17 11.60
N HIS A 204 3.77 4.16 11.38
CA HIS A 204 3.47 3.13 12.37
C HIS A 204 3.00 1.85 11.66
N VAL A 205 2.76 0.81 12.45
CA VAL A 205 2.22 -0.45 11.91
C VAL A 205 1.07 -0.93 12.79
N LEU A 206 0.06 -1.53 12.16
CA LEU A 206 -1.00 -2.28 12.84
C LEU A 206 -0.59 -3.75 12.86
N LEU A 207 -0.77 -4.39 14.00
CA LEU A 207 -0.47 -5.80 14.22
C LEU A 207 -1.72 -6.54 14.70
N SER A 208 -1.90 -7.77 14.18
CA SER A 208 -2.88 -8.73 14.70
C SER A 208 -2.23 -10.11 14.78
N ASP A 209 -2.41 -10.79 15.93
CA ASP A 209 -1.87 -12.13 16.18
C ASP A 209 -2.97 -13.20 16.14
N ASP A 210 -4.20 -12.86 15.80
CA ASP A 210 -5.40 -13.71 15.87
C ASP A 210 -6.27 -13.65 14.59
N GLY A 211 -5.60 -13.50 13.43
CA GLY A 211 -6.28 -13.49 12.13
C GLY A 211 -7.19 -12.28 11.91
N GLY A 212 -6.89 -11.13 12.51
CA GLY A 212 -7.63 -9.88 12.34
C GLY A 212 -8.80 -9.69 13.31
N ALA A 213 -8.95 -10.56 14.33
CA ALA A 213 -9.99 -10.41 15.35
C ALA A 213 -9.70 -9.22 16.27
N ASN A 214 -8.45 -9.11 16.75
CA ASN A 214 -7.98 -7.99 17.55
C ASN A 214 -6.76 -7.34 16.91
N TRP A 215 -6.64 -6.03 17.12
CA TRP A 215 -5.57 -5.22 16.53
C TRP A 215 -4.90 -4.35 17.59
N ARG A 216 -3.63 -4.02 17.35
CA ARG A 216 -2.86 -3.10 18.17
C ARG A 216 -1.84 -2.34 17.35
N ILE A 217 -1.31 -1.27 17.90
CA ILE A 217 -0.21 -0.52 17.31
C ILE A 217 1.11 -1.25 17.64
N GLY A 218 1.93 -1.49 16.62
CA GLY A 218 3.31 -1.94 16.78
C GLY A 218 4.27 -0.76 16.93
N TYR A 219 5.37 -0.73 16.13
CA TYR A 219 6.28 0.42 16.17
C TYR A 219 5.53 1.72 15.83
N THR A 220 5.99 2.80 16.43
CA THR A 220 5.60 4.15 16.10
C THR A 220 6.85 4.96 15.89
N ASP A 221 7.05 5.46 14.68
CA ASP A 221 8.16 6.34 14.32
C ASP A 221 7.78 7.80 14.61
N SER A 222 8.75 8.60 15.02
CA SER A 222 8.57 10.03 15.20
C SER A 222 9.82 10.77 14.79
N ASN A 223 9.66 11.85 14.03
CA ASN A 223 10.74 12.65 13.50
C ASN A 223 10.58 14.13 13.90
N PRO A 224 10.84 14.46 15.17
CA PRO A 224 10.56 15.81 15.71
C PRO A 224 11.37 16.92 15.05
N ASN A 225 12.46 16.59 14.35
CA ASN A 225 13.25 17.53 13.57
C ASN A 225 12.75 17.68 12.11
N GLY A 226 11.77 16.89 11.68
CA GLY A 226 11.22 16.89 10.32
C GLY A 226 12.20 16.39 9.24
N TYR A 227 13.29 15.74 9.64
CA TYR A 227 14.29 15.21 8.69
C TYR A 227 13.74 14.07 7.83
N ILE A 228 12.99 13.16 8.42
CA ILE A 228 12.16 12.18 7.72
C ILE A 228 10.70 12.55 7.95
N ASN A 229 9.96 12.70 6.88
CA ASN A 229 8.53 12.93 6.90
C ASN A 229 7.84 11.66 6.38
N ALA A 230 7.71 10.64 7.26
CA ALA A 230 7.15 9.36 6.90
C ALA A 230 5.67 9.50 6.52
N ASN A 231 5.31 8.92 5.37
CA ASN A 231 3.98 8.93 4.80
C ASN A 231 3.60 7.48 4.38
N GLU A 232 3.15 7.27 3.16
CA GLU A 232 2.76 5.96 2.64
C GLU A 232 3.93 4.97 2.71
N THR A 233 3.69 3.85 3.37
CA THR A 233 4.73 2.88 3.71
C THR A 233 4.32 1.50 3.23
N THR A 234 5.21 0.80 2.54
CA THR A 234 5.08 -0.60 2.14
C THR A 234 6.05 -1.46 2.93
N ALA A 235 5.81 -2.76 3.00
CA ALA A 235 6.67 -3.69 3.73
C ALA A 235 6.87 -5.01 2.97
N ALA A 236 7.98 -5.69 3.27
CA ALA A 236 8.25 -7.05 2.82
C ALA A 236 8.91 -7.86 3.93
N GLU A 237 8.57 -9.15 4.03
CA GLU A 237 9.24 -10.11 4.89
C GLU A 237 10.43 -10.72 4.15
N LEU A 238 11.64 -10.57 4.69
CA LEU A 238 12.86 -11.13 4.12
C LEU A 238 13.06 -12.61 4.53
N PRO A 239 13.93 -13.38 3.85
CA PRO A 239 14.12 -14.81 4.11
C PRO A 239 14.50 -15.17 5.54
N ASP A 240 15.19 -14.28 6.27
CA ASP A 240 15.54 -14.46 7.67
C ASP A 240 14.44 -14.04 8.66
N GLY A 241 13.27 -13.59 8.14
CA GLY A 241 12.15 -13.07 8.94
C GLY A 241 12.30 -11.60 9.35
N THR A 242 13.35 -10.92 8.92
CA THR A 242 13.46 -9.45 9.06
C THR A 242 12.37 -8.79 8.25
N LEU A 243 11.70 -7.79 8.82
CA LEU A 243 10.79 -6.92 8.07
C LEU A 243 11.56 -5.72 7.52
N TYR A 244 11.48 -5.55 6.22
CA TYR A 244 11.90 -4.36 5.50
C TYR A 244 10.70 -3.45 5.33
N PHE A 245 10.86 -2.16 5.64
CA PHE A 245 9.87 -1.13 5.40
C PHE A 245 10.49 -0.05 4.52
N THR A 246 9.74 0.46 3.54
CA THR A 246 10.13 1.66 2.81
C THR A 246 8.95 2.62 2.74
N THR A 247 9.21 3.90 3.08
CA THR A 247 8.20 4.94 3.18
C THR A 247 8.44 6.04 2.14
N ARG A 248 7.37 6.59 1.60
CA ARG A 248 7.38 7.90 0.93
C ARG A 248 7.85 8.94 1.94
N ASN A 249 8.86 9.72 1.56
CA ASN A 249 9.40 10.78 2.39
C ASN A 249 9.04 12.14 1.77
N ASP A 250 8.17 12.88 2.44
CA ASP A 250 7.71 14.19 2.01
C ASP A 250 8.64 15.33 2.48
N SER A 251 9.77 14.99 3.09
CA SER A 251 10.80 15.98 3.47
C SER A 251 11.62 16.38 2.24
N PRO A 252 12.01 17.68 2.11
CA PRO A 252 12.89 18.12 1.04
C PRO A 252 14.34 17.60 1.16
N ALA A 253 14.75 17.06 2.29
CA ALA A 253 16.08 16.47 2.52
C ALA A 253 16.02 14.95 2.54
N PRO A 254 17.10 14.31 2.34
CA PRO A 254 17.87 13.84 1.22
C PRO A 254 17.24 12.65 0.51
N GLY A 255 16.23 12.88 -0.31
CA GLY A 255 15.57 11.88 -1.16
C GLY A 255 14.15 11.55 -0.73
N ASN A 256 13.39 11.02 -1.67
CA ASN A 256 11.94 10.85 -1.58
C ASN A 256 11.52 9.50 -0.97
N ARG A 257 12.49 8.67 -0.57
CA ARG A 257 12.28 7.39 0.11
C ARG A 257 13.16 7.27 1.34
N ALA A 258 12.64 6.57 2.35
CA ALA A 258 13.39 6.20 3.54
C ALA A 258 13.05 4.75 3.95
N ASP A 259 14.05 4.00 4.41
CA ASP A 259 13.91 2.60 4.75
C ASP A 259 14.14 2.35 6.24
N ALA A 260 13.42 1.37 6.77
CA ALA A 260 13.53 0.91 8.15
C ALA A 260 13.47 -0.63 8.23
N HIS A 261 13.93 -1.19 9.35
CA HIS A 261 13.91 -2.64 9.56
C HIS A 261 13.40 -2.98 10.96
N SER A 262 12.68 -4.12 11.05
CA SER A 262 12.31 -4.74 12.32
C SER A 262 12.89 -6.16 12.38
N ALA A 263 13.46 -6.55 13.53
CA ALA A 263 14.02 -7.88 13.70
C ALA A 263 12.93 -8.97 13.66
N PRO A 264 13.26 -10.22 13.31
CA PRO A 264 12.32 -11.34 13.32
C PRO A 264 11.65 -11.57 14.67
N ALA A 265 12.38 -11.35 15.77
CA ALA A 265 11.85 -11.49 17.13
C ALA A 265 10.85 -10.38 17.48
N ASP A 266 11.05 -9.18 16.95
CA ASP A 266 10.14 -8.04 17.14
C ASP A 266 8.95 -8.06 16.18
N ALA A 267 9.15 -8.51 14.94
CA ALA A 267 8.12 -8.71 13.93
C ALA A 267 7.13 -7.51 13.85
N GLY A 268 7.69 -6.30 13.73
CA GLY A 268 6.94 -5.05 13.67
C GLY A 268 6.65 -4.36 15.02
N GLU A 269 6.99 -4.94 16.17
CA GLU A 269 6.83 -4.27 17.48
C GLU A 269 7.75 -3.06 17.62
N ARG A 270 8.98 -3.20 17.13
CA ARG A 270 10.02 -2.18 17.20
C ARG A 270 10.84 -2.17 15.92
N LEU A 271 11.40 -1.01 15.61
CA LEU A 271 12.41 -0.86 14.56
C LEU A 271 13.81 -1.04 15.19
N ILE A 272 14.59 -1.99 14.70
CA ILE A 272 16.01 -2.13 15.02
C ILE A 272 16.86 -1.14 14.22
N ARG A 273 16.35 -0.73 13.06
CA ARG A 273 16.91 0.32 12.22
C ARG A 273 15.77 1.28 11.88
N PRO A 274 15.73 2.48 12.47
CA PRO A 274 14.69 3.47 12.19
C PRO A 274 14.83 4.00 10.76
N PHE A 275 13.82 4.69 10.27
CA PHE A 275 13.81 5.25 8.92
C PHE A 275 15.03 6.11 8.63
N ARG A 276 15.69 5.80 7.53
CA ARG A 276 16.87 6.49 7.00
C ARG A 276 16.67 6.72 5.51
N PRO A 277 17.17 7.84 4.94
CA PRO A 277 17.10 8.08 3.51
C PRO A 277 17.65 6.92 2.70
N GLN A 278 16.95 6.57 1.62
CA GLN A 278 17.35 5.53 0.68
C GLN A 278 17.72 6.16 -0.68
N ALA A 279 19.01 6.39 -0.88
CA ALA A 279 19.54 7.04 -2.08
C ALA A 279 19.40 6.19 -3.37
N GLY A 280 19.27 4.86 -3.25
CA GLY A 280 19.13 3.96 -4.38
C GLY A 280 17.74 3.94 -5.01
N LEU A 281 16.73 4.46 -4.31
CA LEU A 281 15.33 4.54 -4.79
C LEU A 281 15.00 5.97 -5.24
N VAL A 282 15.67 6.41 -6.30
CA VAL A 282 15.42 7.73 -6.90
C VAL A 282 14.04 7.74 -7.57
N GLY A 283 13.27 8.80 -7.34
CA GLY A 283 11.95 9.02 -7.93
C GLY A 283 11.27 10.26 -7.33
N PRO A 284 10.06 10.59 -7.77
CA PRO A 284 9.29 11.70 -7.23
C PRO A 284 8.72 11.35 -5.85
N VAL A 285 8.13 12.36 -5.18
CA VAL A 285 7.37 12.15 -3.93
C VAL A 285 6.06 11.44 -4.27
N VAL A 286 6.04 10.12 -4.14
CA VAL A 286 4.92 9.25 -4.50
C VAL A 286 4.99 7.94 -3.71
N GLU A 287 3.87 7.25 -3.60
CA GLU A 287 3.79 5.90 -3.07
C GLU A 287 4.59 4.91 -3.95
N GLY A 288 4.89 3.72 -3.47
CA GLY A 288 5.49 2.61 -4.19
C GLY A 288 5.41 1.32 -3.38
N SER A 289 5.60 0.19 -4.03
CA SER A 289 5.38 -1.14 -3.45
C SER A 289 6.67 -1.94 -3.35
N ALA A 290 6.86 -2.62 -2.22
CA ALA A 290 7.94 -3.58 -1.98
C ALA A 290 7.39 -5.01 -1.94
N LEU A 291 8.06 -5.93 -2.64
CA LEU A 291 7.71 -7.35 -2.68
C LEU A 291 8.98 -8.19 -2.62
N HIS A 292 9.06 -9.15 -1.68
CA HIS A 292 10.13 -10.14 -1.69
C HIS A 292 9.67 -11.40 -2.43
N LEU A 293 10.51 -11.89 -3.37
CA LEU A 293 10.15 -13.04 -4.20
C LEU A 293 10.21 -14.39 -3.48
N GLY A 294 10.94 -14.49 -2.36
CA GLY A 294 11.23 -15.77 -1.72
C GLY A 294 12.34 -16.52 -2.46
N GLU A 295 12.01 -17.18 -3.53
CA GLU A 295 12.92 -17.78 -4.49
C GLU A 295 12.68 -17.15 -5.88
N PRO A 296 13.70 -16.55 -6.49
CA PRO A 296 15.03 -16.24 -5.94
C PRO A 296 15.00 -15.21 -4.80
N ASP A 297 16.06 -15.18 -3.97
CA ASP A 297 16.22 -14.19 -2.87
C ASP A 297 16.45 -12.78 -3.45
N VAL A 298 15.37 -12.15 -3.84
CA VAL A 298 15.37 -10.81 -4.43
C VAL A 298 14.21 -9.99 -3.85
N LEU A 299 14.55 -8.81 -3.35
CA LEU A 299 13.58 -7.81 -2.94
C LEU A 299 13.33 -6.86 -4.12
N LEU A 300 12.07 -6.68 -4.48
CA LEU A 300 11.62 -5.78 -5.54
C LEU A 300 11.01 -4.52 -4.96
N PHE A 301 11.13 -3.42 -5.69
CA PHE A 301 10.43 -2.17 -5.44
C PHE A 301 9.89 -1.59 -6.75
N SER A 302 8.60 -1.25 -6.81
CA SER A 302 8.00 -0.54 -7.92
C SER A 302 7.68 0.92 -7.57
N GLY A 303 7.89 1.80 -8.54
CA GLY A 303 7.56 3.21 -8.45
C GLY A 303 8.11 3.99 -9.63
N PRO A 304 7.61 5.21 -9.89
CA PRO A 304 8.17 6.11 -10.89
C PRO A 304 9.66 6.38 -10.64
N ALA A 305 10.44 6.47 -11.70
CA ALA A 305 11.90 6.64 -11.62
C ALA A 305 12.38 8.03 -12.02
N ASP A 306 11.53 8.84 -12.63
CA ASP A 306 11.87 10.24 -12.92
C ASP A 306 11.89 11.04 -11.61
N PRO A 307 13.00 11.72 -11.25
CA PRO A 307 13.08 12.45 -9.98
C PRO A 307 12.17 13.68 -9.92
N ASP A 308 11.81 14.24 -11.07
CA ASP A 308 11.13 15.51 -11.18
C ASP A 308 9.65 15.36 -11.59
N ALA A 309 9.25 14.16 -12.05
CA ALA A 309 7.91 13.90 -12.55
C ALA A 309 7.37 12.53 -12.13
N ARG A 310 6.05 12.42 -12.00
CA ARG A 310 5.35 11.13 -11.86
C ARG A 310 5.31 10.44 -13.22
N ALA A 311 6.44 9.84 -13.61
CA ALA A 311 6.65 9.17 -14.88
C ALA A 311 7.69 8.05 -14.78
N LEU A 312 7.82 7.24 -15.82
CA LEU A 312 8.85 6.23 -15.95
C LEU A 312 8.70 5.11 -14.90
N MET A 313 7.53 4.45 -14.88
CA MET A 313 7.29 3.31 -13.96
C MET A 313 8.40 2.26 -14.10
N THR A 314 9.08 1.98 -13.00
CA THR A 314 10.24 1.08 -12.98
C THR A 314 10.15 0.13 -11.79
N VAL A 315 10.39 -1.17 -12.04
CA VAL A 315 10.66 -2.15 -11.00
C VAL A 315 12.16 -2.21 -10.79
N ARG A 316 12.60 -2.04 -9.56
CA ARG A 316 13.99 -2.15 -9.12
C ARG A 316 14.17 -3.41 -8.30
N ALA A 317 15.36 -3.98 -8.35
CA ALA A 317 15.74 -5.18 -7.61
C ALA A 317 16.89 -4.89 -6.64
N SER A 318 16.85 -5.53 -5.48
CA SER A 318 17.92 -5.57 -4.49
C SER A 318 18.20 -7.03 -4.12
N ARG A 319 19.50 -7.40 -4.10
CA ARG A 319 19.98 -8.71 -3.68
C ARG A 319 20.70 -8.68 -2.32
N ASP A 320 20.69 -7.53 -1.68
CA ASP A 320 21.35 -7.26 -0.42
C ASP A 320 20.40 -6.66 0.63
N ARG A 321 19.13 -7.09 0.57
CA ARG A 321 18.09 -6.76 1.57
C ARG A 321 17.74 -5.28 1.62
N GLY A 322 17.75 -4.61 0.47
CA GLY A 322 17.38 -3.19 0.33
C GLY A 322 18.54 -2.22 0.58
N LEU A 323 19.79 -2.69 0.70
CA LEU A 323 20.94 -1.79 0.86
C LEU A 323 21.27 -1.08 -0.46
N THR A 324 21.29 -1.83 -1.56
CA THR A 324 21.47 -1.28 -2.92
C THR A 324 20.35 -1.70 -3.86
N TRP A 325 20.06 -0.83 -4.83
CA TRP A 325 18.97 -1.02 -5.76
C TRP A 325 19.43 -0.77 -7.20
N HIS A 326 18.96 -1.62 -8.12
CA HIS A 326 19.23 -1.52 -9.54
C HIS A 326 17.93 -1.54 -10.33
N PRO A 327 17.78 -0.73 -11.40
CA PRO A 327 16.66 -0.89 -12.33
C PRO A 327 16.70 -2.30 -12.93
N ALA A 328 15.62 -3.07 -12.75
CA ALA A 328 15.46 -4.38 -13.35
C ALA A 328 14.56 -4.31 -14.58
N HIS A 329 13.41 -3.62 -14.48
CA HIS A 329 12.46 -3.51 -15.57
C HIS A 329 11.82 -2.12 -15.57
N THR A 330 12.05 -1.34 -16.64
CA THR A 330 11.34 -0.09 -16.90
C THR A 330 10.19 -0.37 -17.85
N VAL A 331 8.97 -0.01 -17.44
CA VAL A 331 7.75 -0.31 -18.19
C VAL A 331 7.70 0.49 -19.49
N ASP A 332 7.79 1.81 -19.37
CA ASP A 332 7.81 2.80 -20.47
C ASP A 332 8.11 4.18 -19.88
N GLY A 333 8.12 5.21 -20.74
CA GLY A 333 8.35 6.62 -20.36
C GLY A 333 7.08 7.41 -20.06
N LEU A 334 5.92 6.75 -19.99
CA LEU A 334 4.64 7.43 -19.81
C LEU A 334 4.46 7.98 -18.38
N PRO A 335 3.52 8.93 -18.18
CA PRO A 335 3.08 9.32 -16.85
C PRO A 335 2.71 8.09 -16.02
N ALA A 336 3.19 8.04 -14.78
CA ALA A 336 2.91 6.94 -13.86
C ALA A 336 2.95 7.45 -12.41
N ALA A 337 2.13 6.85 -11.52
CA ALA A 337 2.08 7.27 -10.13
C ALA A 337 2.14 6.07 -9.17
N TYR A 338 1.07 5.77 -8.47
CA TYR A 338 1.01 4.70 -7.47
C TYR A 338 1.09 3.32 -8.12
N SER A 339 1.63 2.35 -7.39
CA SER A 339 1.77 0.98 -7.88
C SER A 339 1.71 -0.04 -6.76
N ASP A 340 1.29 -1.26 -7.09
CA ASP A 340 1.39 -2.41 -6.19
C ASP A 340 1.87 -3.66 -6.93
N LEU A 341 2.73 -4.45 -6.27
CA LEU A 341 3.34 -5.67 -6.78
C LEU A 341 2.66 -6.90 -6.19
N VAL A 342 2.53 -7.94 -6.99
CA VAL A 342 2.03 -9.24 -6.53
C VAL A 342 2.79 -10.40 -7.18
N ARG A 343 3.14 -11.43 -6.41
CA ARG A 343 3.60 -12.69 -6.98
C ARG A 343 2.39 -13.43 -7.56
N ILE A 344 2.42 -13.74 -8.87
CA ILE A 344 1.35 -14.48 -9.54
C ILE A 344 1.63 -15.98 -9.47
N ASP A 345 2.83 -16.38 -9.89
CA ASP A 345 3.32 -17.75 -9.90
C ASP A 345 4.86 -17.76 -9.79
N ALA A 346 5.47 -18.94 -9.84
CA ALA A 346 6.92 -19.09 -9.75
C ALA A 346 7.70 -18.28 -10.82
N ALA A 347 7.08 -18.04 -11.98
CA ALA A 347 7.73 -17.41 -13.13
C ALA A 347 7.28 -15.97 -13.40
N THR A 348 6.24 -15.46 -12.68
CA THR A 348 5.59 -14.20 -13.05
C THR A 348 5.29 -13.32 -11.85
N VAL A 349 5.63 -12.04 -11.95
CA VAL A 349 5.21 -10.95 -11.07
C VAL A 349 4.16 -10.09 -11.80
N GLY A 350 3.13 -9.68 -11.08
CA GLY A 350 2.16 -8.68 -11.53
C GLY A 350 2.51 -7.32 -10.97
N LEU A 351 2.36 -6.29 -11.79
CA LEU A 351 2.47 -4.88 -11.44
C LEU A 351 1.14 -4.20 -11.76
N LEU A 352 0.43 -3.75 -10.74
CA LEU A 352 -0.77 -2.91 -10.87
C LEU A 352 -0.35 -1.46 -10.65
N TYR A 353 -0.59 -0.56 -11.61
CA TYR A 353 -0.08 0.81 -11.52
C TYR A 353 -0.95 1.83 -12.24
N GLU A 354 -0.92 3.06 -11.73
CA GLU A 354 -1.56 4.22 -12.32
C GLU A 354 -0.74 4.72 -13.52
N THR A 355 -1.39 4.93 -14.69
CA THR A 355 -0.73 5.40 -15.91
C THR A 355 -1.71 5.99 -16.92
N GLY A 356 -1.17 6.51 -18.03
CA GLY A 356 -1.88 6.95 -19.23
C GLY A 356 -1.04 7.90 -20.08
N ASP A 357 -1.47 8.14 -21.30
CA ASP A 357 -0.68 8.88 -22.31
C ASP A 357 -0.39 10.33 -21.92
N PHE A 358 -1.34 10.99 -21.25
CA PHE A 358 -1.24 12.40 -20.87
C PHE A 358 -1.37 12.66 -19.38
N SER A 359 -1.81 11.67 -18.62
CA SER A 359 -2.02 11.77 -17.19
C SER A 359 -1.84 10.39 -16.53
N ALA A 360 -1.12 10.34 -15.43
CA ALA A 360 -1.00 9.13 -14.62
C ALA A 360 -2.33 8.60 -14.06
N TYR A 361 -3.41 9.34 -14.22
CA TYR A 361 -4.73 9.02 -13.64
C TYR A 361 -5.77 8.59 -14.68
N SER A 362 -5.34 8.28 -15.91
CA SER A 362 -6.22 7.83 -16.98
C SER A 362 -6.66 6.38 -16.79
N THR A 363 -5.77 5.53 -16.33
CA THR A 363 -6.02 4.11 -16.09
C THR A 363 -5.25 3.61 -14.87
N ILE A 364 -5.76 2.53 -14.25
CA ILE A 364 -4.95 1.60 -13.49
C ILE A 364 -4.76 0.40 -14.38
N THR A 365 -3.50 0.11 -14.73
CA THR A 365 -3.09 -0.92 -15.67
C THR A 365 -2.39 -2.06 -14.93
N PHE A 366 -2.63 -3.29 -15.35
CA PHE A 366 -1.96 -4.46 -14.83
C PHE A 366 -0.99 -5.01 -15.87
N ARG A 367 0.27 -5.22 -15.48
CA ARG A 367 1.33 -5.77 -16.33
C ARG A 367 1.89 -7.04 -15.72
N ARG A 368 2.05 -8.05 -16.55
CA ARG A 368 2.71 -9.31 -16.19
C ARG A 368 4.18 -9.21 -16.60
N ILE A 369 5.09 -9.47 -15.68
CA ILE A 369 6.54 -9.37 -15.89
C ILE A 369 7.17 -10.73 -15.54
N PRO A 370 7.92 -11.35 -16.46
CA PRO A 370 8.67 -12.56 -16.15
C PRO A 370 9.68 -12.34 -15.03
N VAL A 371 9.76 -13.28 -14.08
CA VAL A 371 10.74 -13.19 -12.98
C VAL A 371 12.17 -13.09 -13.50
N GLU A 372 12.49 -13.78 -14.60
CA GLU A 372 13.81 -13.76 -15.24
C GLU A 372 14.26 -12.35 -15.68
N GLU A 373 13.34 -11.41 -15.88
CA GLU A 373 13.66 -10.01 -16.20
C GLU A 373 13.88 -9.15 -14.95
N LEU A 374 13.56 -9.67 -13.76
CA LEU A 374 13.62 -8.94 -12.50
C LEU A 374 14.80 -9.36 -11.62
N VAL A 375 15.59 -10.36 -12.04
CA VAL A 375 16.63 -11.00 -11.23
C VAL A 375 18.00 -10.97 -11.89
#